data_3cf176ebe7b3470a92ffb096aae1eb57
#
_entry.id   3cf176ebe7b3470a92ffb096aae1eb57
#
_cell.length_a   1.000
_cell.length_b   1.000
_cell.length_c   1.000
_cell.angle_alpha   90.00
_cell.angle_beta   90.00
_cell.angle_gamma   90.00
#
_symmetry.space_group_name_H-M   'P 1'
#
loop_
_entity.id
_entity.type
_entity.pdbx_description
1 polymer ?
#
loop_
_entity_poly.entity_id
_entity_poly.type
_entity_poly.pdbx_seq_one_letter_code
_entity_poly.pdbx_strand_id
1 'polypeptide(L)'
;MRRVALILLSIAVAGFIYNAGSIVMAADKDKPLRFAPSRAETYAGHQTLDKITIAAIPYVTEEDTRAAFDKLNPNKYGVLPVLVVMDNGTGKALRLTLKAEFVTADAQHIDATSADDVTFIDGLHKPPKIFNPNPIAVAFPKEKKGPLNEWQITGHAFNAKLLPPGESVSGFFYFQTAPEPGSHIYLTGVKDAATGQDYFYFEVPIQK
;
A
#
# COMPACT_ATOMS: atom_id res chain seq x y z
N MET A 1 -25.20 -41.85 -80.41
CA MET A 1 -25.43 -40.40 -80.53
C MET A 1 -26.06 -39.92 -79.24
N ARG A 2 -25.32 -39.53 -78.25
CA ARG A 2 -25.84 -39.05 -76.93
C ARG A 2 -25.42 -37.59 -76.72
N ARG A 3 -26.42 -36.76 -76.58
CA ARG A 3 -26.24 -35.36 -76.26
C ARG A 3 -26.00 -35.19 -74.77
N VAL A 4 -24.85 -34.62 -74.39
CA VAL A 4 -24.56 -34.25 -73.00
C VAL A 4 -24.95 -32.82 -72.80
N ALA A 5 -25.92 -32.55 -71.94
CA ALA A 5 -26.32 -31.24 -71.54
C ALA A 5 -25.41 -30.72 -70.41
N LEU A 6 -24.76 -29.60 -70.65
CA LEU A 6 -23.94 -28.90 -69.64
C LEU A 6 -24.87 -28.03 -68.81
N ILE A 7 -24.96 -28.34 -67.50
CA ILE A 7 -25.65 -27.50 -66.51
C ILE A 7 -24.63 -26.57 -65.90
N LEU A 8 -24.74 -25.26 -66.18
CA LEU A 8 -23.98 -24.21 -65.51
C LEU A 8 -24.60 -23.90 -64.14
N LEU A 9 -23.91 -24.26 -63.08
CA LEU A 9 -24.29 -23.93 -61.72
C LEU A 9 -23.66 -22.59 -61.32
N SER A 10 -24.48 -21.54 -61.27
CA SER A 10 -24.07 -20.20 -60.81
C SER A 10 -24.02 -20.18 -59.28
N ILE A 11 -22.84 -20.11 -58.70
CA ILE A 11 -22.66 -19.92 -57.24
C ILE A 11 -22.64 -18.42 -56.97
N ALA A 12 -23.71 -17.92 -56.39
CA ALA A 12 -23.79 -16.55 -55.83
C ALA A 12 -23.03 -16.54 -54.49
N VAL A 13 -21.87 -15.91 -54.46
CA VAL A 13 -21.12 -15.64 -53.22
C VAL A 13 -21.74 -14.41 -52.59
N ALA A 14 -22.58 -14.61 -51.55
CA ALA A 14 -23.08 -13.54 -50.69
C ALA A 14 -21.91 -13.11 -49.77
N GLY A 15 -21.33 -11.94 -50.06
CA GLY A 15 -20.32 -11.32 -49.18
C GLY A 15 -20.97 -10.86 -47.86
N PHE A 16 -20.68 -11.58 -46.79
CA PHE A 16 -20.95 -11.10 -45.43
C PHE A 16 -19.91 -10.06 -45.09
N ILE A 17 -20.30 -8.77 -45.12
CA ILE A 17 -19.48 -7.69 -44.58
C ILE A 17 -19.59 -7.78 -43.05
N TYR A 18 -18.56 -8.37 -42.39
CA TYR A 18 -18.40 -8.27 -40.95
C TYR A 18 -18.03 -6.82 -40.61
N ASN A 19 -19.05 -6.09 -40.16
CA ASN A 19 -18.85 -4.78 -39.53
C ASN A 19 -18.24 -5.03 -38.14
N ALA A 20 -16.91 -5.02 -38.06
CA ALA A 20 -16.20 -5.04 -36.79
C ALA A 20 -16.45 -3.70 -36.09
N GLY A 21 -17.57 -3.59 -35.42
CA GLY A 21 -17.87 -2.50 -34.51
C GLY A 21 -16.77 -2.52 -33.42
N SER A 22 -15.85 -1.57 -33.50
CA SER A 22 -14.91 -1.28 -32.40
C SER A 22 -15.73 -0.97 -31.17
N ILE A 23 -15.83 -1.93 -30.25
CA ILE A 23 -16.32 -1.67 -28.91
C ILE A 23 -15.25 -0.81 -28.25
N VAL A 24 -15.39 0.51 -28.36
CA VAL A 24 -14.66 1.44 -27.50
C VAL A 24 -15.20 1.18 -26.11
N MET A 25 -14.47 0.38 -25.31
CA MET A 25 -14.70 0.32 -23.88
C MET A 25 -14.45 1.75 -23.35
N ALA A 26 -15.52 2.47 -23.08
CA ALA A 26 -15.46 3.69 -22.29
C ALA A 26 -14.82 3.27 -20.96
N ALA A 27 -13.57 3.67 -20.74
CA ALA A 27 -12.92 3.54 -19.44
C ALA A 27 -13.82 4.31 -18.47
N ASP A 28 -14.38 3.59 -17.51
CA ASP A 28 -15.19 4.12 -16.43
C ASP A 28 -14.30 5.03 -15.59
N LYS A 29 -14.31 6.34 -15.91
CA LYS A 29 -13.43 7.35 -15.28
C LYS A 29 -13.76 7.61 -13.81
N ASP A 30 -14.87 7.05 -13.33
CA ASP A 30 -15.37 7.28 -11.96
C ASP A 30 -15.16 6.09 -11.01
N LYS A 31 -14.55 5.01 -11.50
CA LYS A 31 -14.20 3.91 -10.60
C LYS A 31 -12.95 4.29 -9.81
N PRO A 32 -13.03 4.46 -8.48
CA PRO A 32 -11.83 4.76 -7.70
C PRO A 32 -10.78 3.69 -8.01
N LEU A 33 -9.59 4.13 -8.39
CA LEU A 33 -8.45 3.23 -8.62
C LEU A 33 -8.28 2.40 -7.35
N ARG A 34 -8.60 1.12 -7.44
CA ARG A 34 -8.45 0.22 -6.30
C ARG A 34 -6.96 0.11 -6.01
N PHE A 35 -6.54 0.66 -4.88
CA PHE A 35 -5.17 0.53 -4.41
C PHE A 35 -4.82 -0.97 -4.29
N ALA A 36 -3.94 -1.44 -5.15
CA ALA A 36 -3.54 -2.84 -5.24
C ALA A 36 -2.03 -2.91 -5.49
N PRO A 37 -1.20 -2.97 -4.44
CA PRO A 37 0.24 -3.11 -4.57
C PRO A 37 0.64 -4.39 -5.33
N SER A 38 1.73 -4.30 -6.08
CA SER A 38 2.37 -5.45 -6.72
C SER A 38 3.14 -6.28 -5.70
N ARG A 39 3.72 -7.41 -6.12
CA ARG A 39 4.59 -8.24 -5.27
C ARG A 39 5.89 -7.49 -4.92
N ALA A 40 6.47 -7.82 -3.76
CA ALA A 40 7.63 -7.13 -3.22
C ALA A 40 8.82 -7.12 -4.19
N GLU A 41 9.07 -8.22 -4.90
CA GLU A 41 10.19 -8.37 -5.84
C GLU A 41 10.12 -7.42 -7.06
N THR A 42 8.96 -6.83 -7.34
CA THR A 42 8.78 -5.91 -8.47
C THR A 42 9.26 -4.49 -8.18
N TYR A 43 9.48 -4.16 -6.92
CA TYR A 43 9.93 -2.83 -6.50
C TYR A 43 11.45 -2.75 -6.44
N ALA A 44 12.03 -1.60 -6.80
CA ALA A 44 13.48 -1.39 -6.78
C ALA A 44 14.06 -1.50 -5.35
N GLY A 45 13.36 -0.92 -4.36
CA GLY A 45 13.74 -1.00 -2.95
C GLY A 45 13.18 -2.26 -2.29
N HIS A 46 13.79 -3.42 -2.49
CA HIS A 46 13.42 -4.64 -1.80
C HIS A 46 14.63 -5.38 -1.25
N GLN A 47 14.40 -6.22 -0.25
CA GLN A 47 15.38 -7.14 0.32
C GLN A 47 14.77 -8.54 0.44
N THR A 48 15.57 -9.55 0.13
CA THR A 48 15.17 -10.96 0.35
C THR A 48 16.13 -11.59 1.37
N LEU A 49 15.57 -12.12 2.45
CA LEU A 49 16.28 -12.88 3.46
C LEU A 49 15.46 -14.13 3.81
N ASP A 50 16.09 -15.30 3.83
CA ASP A 50 15.43 -16.59 4.16
C ASP A 50 14.13 -16.85 3.36
N LYS A 51 14.09 -16.44 2.08
CA LYS A 51 12.92 -16.52 1.20
C LYS A 51 11.73 -15.64 1.63
N ILE A 52 11.95 -14.68 2.49
CA ILE A 52 11.02 -13.60 2.79
C ILE A 52 11.49 -12.39 1.99
N THR A 53 10.66 -11.89 1.09
CA THR A 53 10.96 -10.68 0.31
C THR A 53 10.14 -9.53 0.85
N ILE A 54 10.80 -8.43 1.19
CA ILE A 54 10.14 -7.22 1.70
C ILE A 54 10.55 -6.05 0.83
N ALA A 55 9.59 -5.24 0.42
CA ALA A 55 9.81 -3.97 -0.26
C ALA A 55 9.30 -2.81 0.59
N ALA A 56 9.98 -1.65 0.52
CA ALA A 56 9.60 -0.41 1.17
C ALA A 56 9.58 0.73 0.17
N ILE A 57 8.40 1.29 -0.08
CA ILE A 57 8.17 2.30 -1.12
C ILE A 57 7.65 3.60 -0.47
N PRO A 58 8.39 4.71 -0.54
CA PRO A 58 7.94 5.97 0.00
C PRO A 58 6.90 6.61 -0.93
N TYR A 59 5.76 6.99 -0.40
CA TYR A 59 4.69 7.66 -1.14
C TYR A 59 4.85 9.17 -1.01
N VAL A 60 5.69 9.75 -1.86
CA VAL A 60 6.10 11.16 -1.78
C VAL A 60 5.45 12.06 -2.84
N THR A 61 5.09 11.50 -4.01
CA THR A 61 4.49 12.31 -5.08
C THR A 61 2.98 12.47 -4.89
N GLU A 62 2.40 13.51 -5.51
CA GLU A 62 0.94 13.68 -5.49
C GLU A 62 0.22 12.56 -6.21
N GLU A 63 0.84 11.94 -7.22
CA GLU A 63 0.26 10.80 -7.94
C GLU A 63 0.16 9.58 -7.03
N ASP A 64 1.26 9.23 -6.32
CA ASP A 64 1.27 8.09 -5.40
C ASP A 64 0.27 8.29 -4.27
N THR A 65 0.32 9.44 -3.61
CA THR A 65 -0.59 9.72 -2.49
C THR A 65 -2.04 9.75 -2.93
N ARG A 66 -2.34 10.23 -4.14
CA ARG A 66 -3.69 10.18 -4.70
C ARG A 66 -4.15 8.76 -4.98
N ALA A 67 -3.26 7.88 -5.46
CA ALA A 67 -3.61 6.48 -5.72
C ALA A 67 -4.00 5.72 -4.43
N ALA A 68 -3.34 6.02 -3.30
CA ALA A 68 -3.58 5.35 -2.03
C ALA A 68 -4.59 6.09 -1.12
N PHE A 69 -4.58 7.43 -1.11
CA PHE A 69 -5.30 8.26 -0.14
C PHE A 69 -6.30 9.24 -0.78
N ASP A 70 -6.57 9.11 -2.10
CA ASP A 70 -7.47 9.97 -2.86
C ASP A 70 -7.04 11.46 -2.79
N LYS A 71 -7.86 12.32 -2.18
CA LYS A 71 -7.55 13.77 -2.07
C LYS A 71 -6.61 14.12 -0.93
N LEU A 72 -6.35 13.16 -0.06
CA LEU A 72 -5.49 13.35 1.10
C LEU A 72 -4.03 13.18 0.72
N ASN A 73 -3.17 14.12 1.16
CA ASN A 73 -1.73 14.00 1.03
C ASN A 73 -1.09 14.12 2.42
N PRO A 74 -0.71 13.00 3.07
CA PRO A 74 -0.13 13.01 4.40
C PRO A 74 1.17 13.81 4.49
N ASN A 75 1.95 13.87 3.41
CA ASN A 75 3.21 14.63 3.40
C ASN A 75 3.02 16.13 3.67
N LYS A 76 1.84 16.70 3.34
CA LYS A 76 1.51 18.10 3.65
C LYS A 76 1.40 18.38 5.16
N TYR A 77 1.28 17.33 5.95
CA TYR A 77 1.18 17.38 7.41
C TYR A 77 2.42 16.81 8.11
N GLY A 78 3.54 16.64 7.35
CA GLY A 78 4.79 16.12 7.90
C GLY A 78 4.78 14.62 8.19
N VAL A 79 3.87 13.87 7.56
CA VAL A 79 3.76 12.42 7.68
C VAL A 79 4.16 11.77 6.38
N LEU A 80 5.23 10.98 6.40
CA LEU A 80 5.69 10.17 5.29
C LEU A 80 5.00 8.79 5.36
N PRO A 81 4.12 8.46 4.42
CA PRO A 81 3.61 7.09 4.28
C PRO A 81 4.62 6.23 3.52
N VAL A 82 4.99 5.11 4.10
CA VAL A 82 5.83 4.11 3.45
C VAL A 82 5.02 2.82 3.28
N LEU A 83 4.78 2.44 2.03
CA LEU A 83 4.16 1.17 1.71
C LEU A 83 5.17 0.04 1.95
N VAL A 84 4.82 -0.90 2.79
CA VAL A 84 5.57 -2.15 2.97
C VAL A 84 4.78 -3.28 2.31
N VAL A 85 5.45 -4.02 1.44
CA VAL A 85 4.94 -5.25 0.82
C VAL A 85 5.82 -6.40 1.26
N MET A 86 5.22 -7.49 1.72
CA MET A 86 5.93 -8.67 2.19
C MET A 86 5.41 -9.91 1.50
N ASP A 87 6.31 -10.67 0.88
CA ASP A 87 6.05 -11.96 0.23
C ASP A 87 6.67 -13.10 1.04
N ASN A 88 5.91 -14.17 1.29
CA ASN A 88 6.38 -15.31 2.05
C ASN A 88 6.70 -16.50 1.13
N GLY A 89 7.96 -16.69 0.81
CA GLY A 89 8.47 -17.86 0.06
C GLY A 89 9.03 -18.99 0.95
N THR A 90 8.84 -18.95 2.28
CA THR A 90 9.48 -19.90 3.22
C THR A 90 8.84 -21.29 3.21
N GLY A 91 7.62 -21.44 2.69
CA GLY A 91 6.83 -22.67 2.82
C GLY A 91 6.18 -22.87 4.20
N LYS A 92 6.33 -21.92 5.12
CA LYS A 92 5.76 -21.92 6.47
C LYS A 92 4.91 -20.68 6.69
N ALA A 93 3.94 -20.73 7.59
CA ALA A 93 3.19 -19.57 8.00
C ALA A 93 4.08 -18.65 8.89
N LEU A 94 4.00 -17.35 8.67
CA LEU A 94 4.71 -16.35 9.46
C LEU A 94 3.74 -15.59 10.35
N ARG A 95 4.08 -15.45 11.62
CA ARG A 95 3.41 -14.54 12.56
C ARG A 95 4.07 -13.17 12.45
N LEU A 96 3.25 -12.13 12.30
CA LEU A 96 3.69 -10.76 12.13
C LEU A 96 3.29 -9.93 13.35
N THR A 97 4.29 -9.50 14.11
CA THR A 97 4.18 -8.50 15.20
C THR A 97 5.13 -7.37 14.87
N LEU A 98 4.97 -6.81 13.67
CA LEU A 98 5.95 -5.90 13.09
C LEU A 98 6.12 -4.63 13.92
N LYS A 99 7.38 -4.25 14.09
CA LYS A 99 7.82 -2.91 14.45
C LYS A 99 8.66 -2.38 13.29
N ALA A 100 8.34 -1.18 12.85
CA ALA A 100 9.04 -0.51 11.77
C ALA A 100 9.66 0.79 12.28
N GLU A 101 10.91 1.01 11.93
CA GLU A 101 11.64 2.24 12.18
C GLU A 101 12.17 2.77 10.84
N PHE A 102 12.04 4.07 10.63
CA PHE A 102 12.69 4.76 9.54
C PHE A 102 14.08 5.15 10.01
N VAL A 103 15.11 4.65 9.33
CA VAL A 103 16.50 4.95 9.64
C VAL A 103 17.04 5.91 8.60
N THR A 104 17.43 7.10 9.04
CA THR A 104 17.98 8.16 8.19
C THR A 104 19.40 7.82 7.74
N ALA A 105 19.93 8.58 6.78
CA ALA A 105 21.30 8.38 6.29
C ALA A 105 22.38 8.60 7.36
N ASP A 106 22.09 9.41 8.39
CA ASP A 106 22.94 9.64 9.56
C ASP A 106 22.65 8.68 10.74
N ALA A 107 21.93 7.58 10.47
CA ALA A 107 21.61 6.51 11.41
C ALA A 107 20.71 6.94 12.59
N GLN A 108 19.86 7.95 12.42
CA GLN A 108 18.80 8.24 13.37
C GLN A 108 17.63 7.29 13.15
N HIS A 109 17.08 6.76 14.24
CA HIS A 109 15.92 5.87 14.25
C HIS A 109 14.65 6.65 14.59
N ILE A 110 13.64 6.58 13.74
CA ILE A 110 12.34 7.22 13.91
C ILE A 110 11.28 6.12 13.91
N ASP A 111 10.63 5.93 15.05
CA ASP A 111 9.57 4.94 15.19
C ASP A 111 8.38 5.24 14.29
N ALA A 112 7.72 4.21 13.78
CA ALA A 112 6.45 4.37 13.08
C ALA A 112 5.37 4.89 14.03
N THR A 113 4.66 5.93 13.60
CA THR A 113 3.46 6.43 14.27
C THR A 113 2.27 5.52 13.94
N SER A 114 1.50 5.13 14.93
CA SER A 114 0.31 4.31 14.69
C SER A 114 -0.70 5.05 13.79
N ALA A 115 -1.43 4.31 12.95
CA ALA A 115 -2.43 4.93 12.08
C ALA A 115 -3.51 5.70 12.87
N ASP A 116 -3.84 5.22 14.07
CA ASP A 116 -4.79 5.89 14.96
C ASP A 116 -4.23 7.23 15.47
N ASP A 117 -2.95 7.28 15.85
CA ASP A 117 -2.29 8.51 16.31
C ASP A 117 -2.11 9.53 15.17
N VAL A 118 -1.84 9.05 13.94
CA VAL A 118 -1.76 9.91 12.74
C VAL A 118 -3.03 10.71 12.55
N THR A 119 -4.20 10.16 12.87
CA THR A 119 -5.48 10.88 12.72
C THR A 119 -5.60 12.14 13.58
N PHE A 120 -4.74 12.32 14.59
CA PHE A 120 -4.69 13.49 15.46
C PHE A 120 -3.64 14.53 15.03
N ILE A 121 -2.79 14.21 14.04
CA ILE A 121 -1.81 15.17 13.54
C ILE A 121 -2.54 16.24 12.74
N ASP A 122 -2.45 17.48 13.19
CA ASP A 122 -3.10 18.65 12.57
C ASP A 122 -2.12 19.65 11.93
N GLY A 123 -0.83 19.31 11.91
CA GLY A 123 0.22 20.17 11.39
C GLY A 123 0.49 21.41 12.26
N LEU A 124 -0.27 21.61 13.31
CA LEU A 124 -0.13 22.70 14.27
C LEU A 124 -0.04 22.09 15.67
N HIS A 125 1.14 22.06 16.23
CA HIS A 125 1.35 21.68 17.64
C HIS A 125 0.65 22.72 18.52
N LYS A 126 -0.59 22.46 18.92
CA LYS A 126 -1.22 23.22 19.99
C LYS A 126 -0.58 22.77 21.31
N PRO A 127 -0.01 23.70 22.09
CA PRO A 127 0.51 23.35 23.39
C PRO A 127 -0.60 22.71 24.22
N PRO A 128 -0.28 21.71 25.08
CA PRO A 128 -1.28 21.08 25.94
C PRO A 128 -2.00 22.15 26.74
N LYS A 129 -3.33 22.17 26.69
CA LYS A 129 -4.12 23.08 27.52
C LYS A 129 -3.83 22.77 28.97
N ILE A 130 -3.30 23.74 29.69
CA ILE A 130 -3.08 23.65 31.12
C ILE A 130 -4.46 23.38 31.77
N PHE A 131 -4.56 22.26 32.46
CA PHE A 131 -5.75 21.80 33.14
C PHE A 131 -6.09 22.81 34.28
N ASN A 132 -7.22 23.47 34.13
CA ASN A 132 -7.74 24.31 35.23
C ASN A 132 -8.59 23.42 36.13
N PRO A 133 -8.22 23.18 37.39
CA PRO A 133 -8.91 22.23 38.26
C PRO A 133 -10.19 22.84 38.86
N ASN A 134 -11.18 23.10 38.04
CA ASN A 134 -12.51 23.47 38.56
C ASN A 134 -13.41 22.20 38.56
N PRO A 135 -13.82 21.68 39.75
CA PRO A 135 -14.36 20.32 39.84
C PRO A 135 -15.82 20.15 39.38
N ILE A 136 -16.44 21.14 38.75
CA ILE A 136 -17.89 21.13 38.48
C ILE A 136 -18.25 20.92 37.01
N ALA A 137 -17.27 20.86 36.10
CA ALA A 137 -17.54 20.56 34.70
C ALA A 137 -16.44 19.70 34.11
N VAL A 138 -16.44 18.40 34.39
CA VAL A 138 -15.66 17.43 33.63
C VAL A 138 -16.38 17.16 32.30
N ALA A 139 -16.48 18.16 31.44
CA ALA A 139 -16.63 17.92 30.02
C ALA A 139 -15.27 17.45 29.56
N PHE A 140 -15.10 16.13 29.39
CA PHE A 140 -13.93 15.58 28.67
C PHE A 140 -13.88 16.29 27.31
N PRO A 141 -12.85 17.08 27.02
CA PRO A 141 -12.74 17.66 25.69
C PRO A 141 -12.69 16.50 24.71
N LYS A 142 -13.68 16.41 23.82
CA LYS A 142 -13.58 15.48 22.68
C LYS A 142 -12.34 15.89 21.94
N GLU A 143 -11.34 15.00 21.92
CA GLU A 143 -10.14 15.21 21.13
C GLU A 143 -10.56 15.47 19.69
N LYS A 144 -10.22 16.63 19.17
CA LYS A 144 -10.58 17.03 17.82
C LYS A 144 -9.61 16.35 16.89
N LYS A 145 -10.09 15.36 16.16
CA LYS A 145 -9.32 14.68 15.13
C LYS A 145 -8.81 15.66 14.09
N GLY A 146 -7.58 15.44 13.62
CA GLY A 146 -6.92 16.28 12.63
C GLY A 146 -7.43 16.05 11.20
N PRO A 147 -6.86 16.76 10.21
CA PRO A 147 -7.21 16.61 8.80
C PRO A 147 -6.87 15.22 8.24
N LEU A 148 -5.99 14.47 8.90
CA LEU A 148 -5.64 13.09 8.54
C LEU A 148 -6.64 12.05 9.09
N ASN A 149 -7.77 12.47 9.67
CA ASN A 149 -8.81 11.57 10.14
C ASN A 149 -9.69 11.09 8.99
N GLU A 150 -9.10 10.40 8.05
CA GLU A 150 -9.77 9.79 6.92
C GLU A 150 -9.59 8.27 6.97
N TRP A 151 -10.60 7.52 6.53
CA TRP A 151 -10.58 6.06 6.60
C TRP A 151 -9.40 5.44 5.85
N GLN A 152 -8.87 6.12 4.82
CA GLN A 152 -7.73 5.64 4.05
C GLN A 152 -6.46 5.49 4.90
N ILE A 153 -6.28 6.34 5.90
CA ILE A 153 -5.13 6.24 6.82
C ILE A 153 -5.21 4.94 7.62
N THR A 154 -6.32 4.68 8.28
CA THR A 154 -6.49 3.47 9.10
C THR A 154 -6.73 2.22 8.25
N GLY A 155 -7.47 2.35 7.15
CA GLY A 155 -7.83 1.23 6.28
C GLY A 155 -6.67 0.69 5.43
N HIS A 156 -5.70 1.50 5.09
CA HIS A 156 -4.51 1.07 4.36
C HIS A 156 -3.29 0.83 5.26
N ALA A 157 -3.41 1.01 6.57
CA ALA A 157 -2.34 0.70 7.51
C ALA A 157 -1.97 -0.79 7.48
N PHE A 158 -0.71 -1.10 7.78
CA PHE A 158 -0.26 -2.49 7.86
C PHE A 158 -0.87 -3.19 9.08
N ASN A 159 -1.82 -4.08 8.85
CA ASN A 159 -2.61 -4.75 9.91
C ASN A 159 -2.48 -6.28 9.92
N ALA A 160 -1.76 -6.87 8.95
CA ALA A 160 -1.62 -8.32 8.88
C ALA A 160 -0.91 -8.87 10.12
N LYS A 161 -1.46 -9.92 10.72
CA LYS A 161 -0.89 -10.63 11.88
C LYS A 161 -0.36 -12.01 11.52
N LEU A 162 -0.76 -12.52 10.37
CA LEU A 162 -0.34 -13.82 9.84
C LEU A 162 -0.12 -13.70 8.35
N LEU A 163 0.95 -14.31 7.85
CA LEU A 163 1.26 -14.41 6.43
C LEU A 163 1.45 -15.88 6.06
N PRO A 164 0.45 -16.50 5.40
CA PRO A 164 0.54 -17.87 4.93
C PRO A 164 1.68 -18.09 3.93
N PRO A 165 2.14 -19.34 3.73
CA PRO A 165 3.15 -19.64 2.74
C PRO A 165 2.65 -19.35 1.32
N GLY A 166 3.51 -18.72 0.50
CA GLY A 166 3.21 -18.33 -0.88
C GLY A 166 2.34 -17.08 -1.02
N GLU A 167 1.83 -16.53 0.08
CA GLU A 167 0.98 -15.34 0.08
C GLU A 167 1.80 -14.05 0.19
N SER A 168 1.12 -12.95 -0.11
CA SER A 168 1.65 -11.58 -0.03
C SER A 168 0.71 -10.72 0.82
N VAL A 169 1.28 -9.83 1.62
CA VAL A 169 0.55 -8.81 2.38
C VAL A 169 1.19 -7.46 2.18
N SER A 170 0.39 -6.41 2.31
CA SER A 170 0.87 -5.04 2.20
C SER A 170 0.11 -4.09 3.10
N GLY A 171 0.71 -2.94 3.38
CA GLY A 171 0.09 -1.86 4.12
C GLY A 171 1.08 -0.74 4.39
N PHE A 172 0.58 0.39 4.87
CA PHE A 172 1.41 1.54 5.18
C PHE A 172 1.88 1.55 6.63
N PHE A 173 3.14 1.93 6.80
CA PHE A 173 3.66 2.51 8.03
C PHE A 173 3.81 4.02 7.83
N TYR A 174 3.59 4.79 8.88
CA TYR A 174 3.58 6.24 8.86
C TYR A 174 4.71 6.78 9.74
N PHE A 175 5.50 7.71 9.20
CA PHE A 175 6.64 8.29 9.92
C PHE A 175 6.54 9.80 9.93
N GLN A 176 6.81 10.44 11.07
CA GLN A 176 6.86 11.91 11.18
C GLN A 176 8.23 12.41 10.73
N THR A 177 8.50 12.27 9.44
CA THR A 177 9.76 12.67 8.82
C THR A 177 9.55 13.03 7.35
N ALA A 178 10.57 13.59 6.72
CA ALA A 178 10.65 13.76 5.27
C ALA A 178 11.43 12.60 4.62
N PRO A 179 11.18 12.29 3.34
CA PRO A 179 11.98 11.32 2.61
C PRO A 179 13.42 11.83 2.46
N GLU A 180 14.39 10.96 2.68
CA GLU A 180 15.80 11.28 2.61
C GLU A 180 16.54 10.20 1.82
N PRO A 181 17.41 10.57 0.84
CA PRO A 181 18.22 9.60 0.11
C PRO A 181 19.15 8.80 1.04
N GLY A 182 19.25 7.49 0.81
CA GLY A 182 20.08 6.61 1.63
C GLY A 182 19.40 6.08 2.89
N SER A 183 18.15 6.49 3.15
CA SER A 183 17.35 5.95 4.25
C SER A 183 16.88 4.51 3.96
N HIS A 184 16.58 3.78 5.01
CA HIS A 184 16.01 2.45 4.93
C HIS A 184 14.95 2.23 6.03
N ILE A 185 14.13 1.20 5.86
CA ILE A 185 13.25 0.73 6.91
C ILE A 185 13.93 -0.41 7.66
N TYR A 186 14.07 -0.24 8.96
CA TYR A 186 14.43 -1.30 9.87
C TYR A 186 13.16 -1.97 10.39
N LEU A 187 12.99 -3.26 10.08
CA LEU A 187 11.77 -4.01 10.38
C LEU A 187 12.09 -5.23 11.22
N THR A 188 11.36 -5.42 12.33
CA THR A 188 11.47 -6.56 13.22
C THR A 188 10.11 -7.21 13.48
N GLY A 189 10.09 -8.36 14.17
CA GLY A 189 8.87 -9.01 14.63
C GLY A 189 8.25 -9.99 13.64
N VAL A 190 9.06 -10.52 12.70
CA VAL A 190 8.68 -11.64 11.84
C VAL A 190 9.10 -12.95 12.50
N LYS A 191 8.17 -13.87 12.73
CA LYS A 191 8.42 -15.16 13.40
C LYS A 191 7.76 -16.30 12.64
N ASP A 192 8.40 -17.47 12.67
CA ASP A 192 7.74 -18.73 12.28
C ASP A 192 6.53 -18.96 13.20
N ALA A 193 5.35 -19.12 12.62
CA ALA A 193 4.11 -19.21 13.40
C ALA A 193 4.00 -20.50 14.22
N ALA A 194 4.66 -21.58 13.78
CA ALA A 194 4.61 -22.88 14.44
C ALA A 194 5.66 -23.00 15.56
N THR A 195 6.90 -22.54 15.31
CA THR A 195 8.02 -22.70 16.22
C THR A 195 8.28 -21.48 17.10
N GLY A 196 7.78 -20.30 16.68
CA GLY A 196 8.10 -19.03 17.31
C GLY A 196 9.51 -18.54 17.03
N GLN A 197 10.28 -19.21 16.15
CA GLN A 197 11.60 -18.77 15.74
C GLN A 197 11.54 -17.38 15.13
N ASP A 198 12.42 -16.49 15.60
CA ASP A 198 12.52 -15.11 15.11
C ASP A 198 13.40 -15.05 13.86
N TYR A 199 13.00 -14.25 12.88
CA TYR A 199 13.79 -13.92 11.69
C TYR A 199 14.65 -12.65 11.89
N PHE A 200 14.83 -12.22 13.15
CA PHE A 200 15.62 -11.09 13.60
C PHE A 200 15.15 -9.74 13.01
N TYR A 201 15.82 -9.26 11.97
CA TYR A 201 15.50 -7.94 11.37
C TYR A 201 15.73 -7.93 9.86
N PHE A 202 15.11 -6.95 9.22
CA PHE A 202 15.29 -6.62 7.81
C PHE A 202 15.65 -5.14 7.68
N GLU A 203 16.66 -4.85 6.88
CA GLU A 203 17.04 -3.48 6.49
C GLU A 203 16.65 -3.27 5.03
N VAL A 204 15.46 -2.70 4.81
CA VAL A 204 14.89 -2.58 3.48
C VAL A 204 15.17 -1.19 2.92
N PRO A 205 15.95 -1.05 1.83
CA PRO A 205 16.25 0.25 1.27
C PRO A 205 14.99 0.94 0.77
N ILE A 206 14.87 2.24 1.06
CA ILE A 206 13.76 3.05 0.55
C ILE A 206 14.18 3.58 -0.83
N GLN A 207 13.62 2.99 -1.86
CA GLN A 207 13.84 3.40 -3.26
C GLN A 207 12.52 3.44 -4.02
N LYS A 208 12.47 4.32 -5.00
CA LYS A 208 11.36 4.44 -5.94
C LYS A 208 11.83 4.13 -7.35
#